data_c117a3c192a7213f0e9ab3fbde19c693
#
_entry.id   c117a3c192a7213f0e9ab3fbde19c693
#
_cell.length_a   1.000
_cell.length_b   1.000
_cell.length_c   1.000
_cell.angle_alpha   90.00
_cell.angle_beta   90.00
_cell.angle_gamma   90.00
#
_symmetry.space_group_name_H-M   'P 1'
#
loop_
_entity.id
_entity.type
_entity.pdbx_description
1 polymer ?
#
loop_
_entity_poly.entity_id
_entity_poly.type
_entity_poly.pdbx_seq_one_letter_code
_entity_poly.pdbx_strand_id
1 'polypeptide(L)'
;MLETIGEAALAVAKTRHAIAVATLADAVRPVYRADDRGQPDHEGSCVLLQLGGTKYALTASHVVEAGKIADSDLYIGGESRFVKISGTCYRSPAPRGILKDHYDFALVTLSDDDISSLGDIKYISEASISKGQTQSDGHVYTVIGYPNTKNKDIDKQLRAVTSNRWNYYSVPRDGTDVSRKIEVDGGEHIFVGYDKRSLDVNGNQVNSIKLKGVSGGAVIDLGRLGAPENLSPDAAFTPRLVALFIEHHPDKQITVATKIGFIIESLGLADIL
;
A
#
# COMPACT_ATOMS: atom_id res chain seq x y z
N MET A 1 -33.64 -18.77 2.32
CA MET A 1 -33.64 -17.30 2.35
C MET A 1 -32.98 -16.85 1.04
N LEU A 2 -33.61 -15.99 0.26
CA LEU A 2 -32.99 -15.49 -0.97
C LEU A 2 -31.94 -14.47 -0.53
N GLU A 3 -30.68 -14.73 -0.85
CA GLU A 3 -29.58 -13.81 -0.64
C GLU A 3 -29.70 -12.62 -1.62
N THR A 4 -29.56 -11.41 -1.13
CA THR A 4 -29.54 -10.23 -2.01
C THR A 4 -28.20 -10.14 -2.75
N ILE A 5 -28.18 -9.47 -3.91
CA ILE A 5 -26.94 -9.21 -4.66
C ILE A 5 -25.90 -8.51 -3.77
N GLY A 6 -26.34 -7.60 -2.89
CA GLY A 6 -25.46 -6.92 -1.97
C GLY A 6 -24.82 -7.83 -0.91
N GLU A 7 -25.59 -8.78 -0.37
CA GLU A 7 -25.07 -9.78 0.58
C GLU A 7 -24.08 -10.72 -0.10
N ALA A 8 -24.39 -11.19 -1.31
CA ALA A 8 -23.49 -12.01 -2.12
C ALA A 8 -22.18 -11.25 -2.44
N ALA A 9 -22.28 -10.00 -2.88
CA ALA A 9 -21.10 -9.17 -3.16
C ALA A 9 -20.21 -8.97 -1.92
N LEU A 10 -20.82 -8.74 -0.75
CA LEU A 10 -20.10 -8.61 0.51
C LEU A 10 -19.39 -9.91 0.91
N ALA A 11 -20.05 -11.06 0.75
CA ALA A 11 -19.48 -12.37 1.05
C ALA A 11 -18.27 -12.67 0.15
N VAL A 12 -18.41 -12.42 -1.16
CA VAL A 12 -17.30 -12.59 -2.13
C VAL A 12 -16.16 -11.61 -1.82
N ALA A 13 -16.46 -10.33 -1.52
CA ALA A 13 -15.46 -9.34 -1.13
C ALA A 13 -14.65 -9.79 0.09
N LYS A 14 -15.33 -10.29 1.12
CA LYS A 14 -14.71 -10.80 2.35
C LYS A 14 -13.78 -11.99 2.05
N THR A 15 -14.19 -12.91 1.23
CA THR A 15 -13.39 -14.08 0.82
C THR A 15 -12.18 -13.66 0.02
N ARG A 16 -12.35 -12.81 -1.00
CA ARG A 16 -11.25 -12.32 -1.83
C ARG A 16 -10.27 -11.44 -1.04
N HIS A 17 -10.78 -10.64 -0.11
CA HIS A 17 -9.94 -9.89 0.82
C HIS A 17 -9.05 -10.83 1.66
N ALA A 18 -9.61 -11.89 2.24
CA ALA A 18 -8.84 -12.86 3.00
C ALA A 18 -7.74 -13.52 2.14
N ILE A 19 -8.07 -13.92 0.90
CA ILE A 19 -7.10 -14.47 -0.06
C ILE A 19 -6.00 -13.44 -0.39
N ALA A 20 -6.36 -12.19 -0.69
CA ALA A 20 -5.41 -11.14 -1.01
C ALA A 20 -4.42 -10.87 0.15
N VAL A 21 -4.93 -10.81 1.39
CA VAL A 21 -4.12 -10.65 2.60
C VAL A 21 -3.21 -11.85 2.80
N ALA A 22 -3.70 -13.08 2.70
CA ALA A 22 -2.89 -14.28 2.86
C ALA A 22 -1.78 -14.42 1.80
N THR A 23 -2.04 -13.92 0.58
CA THR A 23 -1.11 -14.07 -0.55
C THR A 23 -0.07 -12.97 -0.58
N LEU A 24 -0.47 -11.70 -0.43
CA LEU A 24 0.38 -10.55 -0.74
C LEU A 24 0.81 -9.73 0.48
N ALA A 25 0.16 -9.88 1.63
CA ALA A 25 0.41 -8.99 2.74
C ALA A 25 1.81 -9.11 3.38
N ASP A 26 2.48 -10.25 3.24
CA ASP A 26 3.84 -10.42 3.76
C ASP A 26 4.89 -9.61 2.97
N ALA A 27 4.57 -9.24 1.73
CA ALA A 27 5.39 -8.33 0.95
C ALA A 27 5.20 -6.85 1.35
N VAL A 28 4.20 -6.53 2.19
CA VAL A 28 4.03 -5.18 2.73
C VAL A 28 4.72 -5.10 4.08
N ARG A 29 5.66 -4.16 4.22
CA ARG A 29 6.54 -4.06 5.40
C ARG A 29 6.46 -2.67 6.03
N PRO A 30 6.65 -2.56 7.36
CA PRO A 30 6.76 -1.27 8.03
C PRO A 30 8.10 -0.62 7.74
N VAL A 31 8.09 0.71 7.66
CA VAL A 31 9.28 1.54 7.48
C VAL A 31 9.50 2.38 8.74
N TYR A 32 10.72 2.37 9.24
CA TYR A 32 11.14 3.08 10.42
C TYR A 32 12.34 3.97 10.13
N ARG A 33 12.52 4.99 10.95
CA ARG A 33 13.71 5.82 11.00
C ARG A 33 14.32 5.73 12.40
N ALA A 34 15.63 5.80 12.51
CA ALA A 34 16.26 6.01 13.81
C ALA A 34 16.08 7.49 14.22
N ASP A 35 15.57 7.73 15.42
CA ASP A 35 15.55 9.06 16.02
C ASP A 35 16.95 9.48 16.48
N ASP A 36 17.10 10.71 17.00
CA ASP A 36 18.38 11.23 17.52
C ASP A 36 19.01 10.38 18.64
N ARG A 37 18.23 9.45 19.21
CA ARG A 37 18.67 8.51 20.24
C ARG A 37 18.89 7.09 19.70
N GLY A 38 18.79 6.93 18.38
CA GLY A 38 18.87 5.63 17.71
C GLY A 38 17.66 4.72 17.95
N GLN A 39 16.51 5.26 18.42
CA GLN A 39 15.30 4.48 18.63
C GLN A 39 14.46 4.48 17.33
N PRO A 40 13.78 3.36 17.00
CA PRO A 40 12.95 3.29 15.82
C PRO A 40 11.69 4.15 15.98
N ASP A 41 11.50 5.13 15.09
CA ASP A 41 10.25 5.85 14.89
C ASP A 41 9.59 5.40 13.59
N HIS A 42 8.29 5.10 13.66
CA HIS A 42 7.56 4.55 12.52
C HIS A 42 7.19 5.67 11.55
N GLU A 43 7.68 5.57 10.32
CA GLU A 43 7.50 6.59 9.27
C GLU A 43 6.40 6.21 8.27
N GLY A 44 6.32 4.93 7.90
CA GLY A 44 5.41 4.52 6.84
C GLY A 44 5.37 3.02 6.60
N SER A 45 4.93 2.69 5.41
CA SER A 45 4.91 1.33 4.88
C SER A 45 5.70 1.26 3.58
N CYS A 46 6.07 0.07 3.14
CA CYS A 46 6.58 -0.19 1.79
C CYS A 46 6.05 -1.50 1.25
N VAL A 47 6.11 -1.64 -0.06
CA VAL A 47 5.78 -2.88 -0.79
C VAL A 47 7.07 -3.43 -1.39
N LEU A 48 7.39 -4.68 -1.09
CA LEU A 48 8.53 -5.37 -1.67
C LEU A 48 8.14 -5.98 -3.00
N LEU A 49 8.87 -5.62 -4.06
CA LEU A 49 8.63 -6.05 -5.43
C LEU A 49 9.80 -6.85 -5.98
N GLN A 50 9.52 -7.78 -6.87
CA GLN A 50 10.53 -8.42 -7.71
C GLN A 50 10.15 -8.21 -9.18
N LEU A 51 10.98 -7.45 -9.91
CA LEU A 51 10.76 -7.06 -11.31
C LEU A 51 12.04 -7.36 -12.12
N GLY A 52 11.93 -8.12 -13.20
CA GLY A 52 13.08 -8.47 -14.05
C GLY A 52 14.22 -9.15 -13.28
N GLY A 53 13.91 -9.92 -12.24
CA GLY A 53 14.91 -10.53 -11.37
C GLY A 53 15.48 -9.60 -10.29
N THR A 54 15.29 -8.30 -10.38
CA THR A 54 15.75 -7.33 -9.38
C THR A 54 14.70 -7.12 -8.29
N LYS A 55 15.15 -6.96 -7.04
CA LYS A 55 14.28 -6.73 -5.89
C LYS A 55 14.29 -5.26 -5.48
N TYR A 56 13.12 -4.76 -5.14
CA TYR A 56 12.89 -3.36 -4.82
C TYR A 56 12.01 -3.21 -3.57
N ALA A 57 12.17 -2.07 -2.90
CA ALA A 57 11.19 -1.57 -1.94
C ALA A 57 10.51 -0.32 -2.53
N LEU A 58 9.20 -0.39 -2.75
CA LEU A 58 8.37 0.71 -3.21
C LEU A 58 7.67 1.34 -2.01
N THR A 59 7.79 2.66 -1.84
CA THR A 59 7.15 3.41 -0.76
C THR A 59 6.68 4.78 -1.25
N ALA A 60 6.00 5.56 -0.39
CA ALA A 60 5.69 6.95 -0.71
C ALA A 60 6.97 7.83 -0.64
N SER A 61 7.08 8.82 -1.53
CA SER A 61 8.25 9.70 -1.62
C SER A 61 8.49 10.46 -0.32
N HIS A 62 7.43 10.96 0.32
CA HIS A 62 7.53 11.67 1.59
C HIS A 62 8.04 10.80 2.76
N VAL A 63 7.91 9.47 2.69
CA VAL A 63 8.46 8.54 3.70
C VAL A 63 9.99 8.54 3.65
N VAL A 64 10.59 8.76 2.46
CA VAL A 64 12.05 8.83 2.26
C VAL A 64 12.59 10.26 2.20
N GLU A 65 11.71 11.27 2.20
CA GLU A 65 12.04 12.68 1.92
C GLU A 65 12.93 13.32 2.96
N ALA A 66 12.86 12.88 4.20
CA ALA A 66 13.58 13.50 5.31
C ALA A 66 15.10 13.22 5.31
N GLY A 67 15.66 12.55 4.28
CA GLY A 67 17.10 12.34 4.16
C GLY A 67 17.53 11.79 2.80
N LYS A 68 18.78 12.01 2.43
CA LYS A 68 19.40 11.28 1.33
C LYS A 68 19.53 9.82 1.76
N ILE A 69 19.15 8.86 0.92
CA ILE A 69 19.18 7.43 1.30
C ILE A 69 20.58 6.98 1.69
N ALA A 70 21.62 7.50 1.03
CA ALA A 70 23.02 7.22 1.40
C ALA A 70 23.38 7.62 2.86
N ASP A 71 22.68 8.64 3.41
CA ASP A 71 22.86 9.17 4.76
C ASP A 71 21.66 8.90 5.66
N SER A 72 20.64 8.16 5.18
CA SER A 72 19.40 7.97 5.92
C SER A 72 19.49 6.79 6.87
N ASP A 73 18.96 6.99 8.07
CA ASP A 73 18.70 5.91 9.02
C ASP A 73 17.31 5.29 8.77
N LEU A 74 17.04 4.94 7.49
CA LEU A 74 15.79 4.31 7.08
C LEU A 74 15.91 2.79 7.17
N TYR A 75 14.94 2.17 7.85
CA TYR A 75 14.92 0.74 8.10
C TYR A 75 13.60 0.13 7.63
N ILE A 76 13.68 -1.05 7.02
CA ILE A 76 12.51 -1.90 6.74
C ILE A 76 12.44 -3.00 7.79
N GLY A 77 11.23 -3.32 8.25
CA GLY A 77 11.01 -4.49 9.09
C GLY A 77 11.22 -5.77 8.29
N GLY A 78 12.30 -6.49 8.55
CA GLY A 78 12.58 -7.82 8.00
C GLY A 78 11.79 -8.92 8.74
N GLU A 79 12.19 -10.17 8.55
CA GLU A 79 11.58 -11.33 9.21
C GLU A 79 11.73 -11.26 10.74
N SER A 80 12.94 -11.00 11.22
CA SER A 80 13.29 -11.02 12.66
C SER A 80 13.94 -9.75 13.16
N ARG A 81 14.28 -8.80 12.29
CA ARG A 81 14.98 -7.56 12.65
C ARG A 81 14.66 -6.42 11.69
N PHE A 82 15.02 -5.21 12.09
CA PHE A 82 15.07 -4.06 11.18
C PHE A 82 16.33 -4.13 10.31
N VAL A 83 16.16 -3.87 9.02
CA VAL A 83 17.25 -3.84 8.04
C VAL A 83 17.40 -2.43 7.54
N LYS A 84 18.58 -1.83 7.75
CA LYS A 84 18.94 -0.53 7.18
C LYS A 84 19.04 -0.69 5.66
N ILE A 85 18.36 0.18 4.92
CA ILE A 85 18.39 0.13 3.46
C ILE A 85 19.53 0.98 2.96
N SER A 86 20.33 0.42 2.03
CA SER A 86 21.52 1.05 1.47
C SER A 86 21.44 1.29 -0.04
N GLY A 87 20.37 0.89 -0.70
CA GLY A 87 20.24 0.88 -2.15
C GLY A 87 20.03 2.25 -2.79
N THR A 88 20.06 2.26 -4.13
CA THR A 88 19.74 3.46 -4.92
C THR A 88 18.26 3.75 -4.90
N CYS A 89 17.90 5.02 -4.67
CA CYS A 89 16.52 5.47 -4.63
C CYS A 89 16.16 6.31 -5.84
N TYR A 90 15.09 5.94 -6.49
CA TYR A 90 14.41 6.73 -7.51
C TYR A 90 13.14 7.32 -6.91
N ARG A 91 12.88 8.59 -7.14
CA ARG A 91 11.69 9.28 -6.62
C ARG A 91 10.90 9.87 -7.75
N SER A 92 9.56 9.93 -7.55
CA SER A 92 8.71 10.69 -8.44
C SER A 92 9.21 12.14 -8.56
N PRO A 93 9.28 12.70 -9.79
CA PRO A 93 9.65 14.10 -9.96
C PRO A 93 8.50 14.99 -9.49
N ALA A 94 8.80 15.99 -8.66
CA ALA A 94 7.85 17.07 -8.44
C ALA A 94 7.56 17.76 -9.79
N PRO A 95 6.28 17.93 -10.17
CA PRO A 95 5.94 18.61 -11.40
C PRO A 95 6.55 20.03 -11.43
N ARG A 96 7.04 20.47 -12.60
CA ARG A 96 7.65 21.80 -12.73
C ARG A 96 6.65 22.89 -12.31
N GLY A 97 7.05 23.71 -11.32
CA GLY A 97 6.23 24.81 -10.81
C GLY A 97 5.23 24.43 -9.72
N ILE A 98 5.15 23.16 -9.33
CA ILE A 98 4.33 22.68 -8.23
C ILE A 98 5.26 22.31 -7.08
N LEU A 99 4.99 22.84 -5.87
CA LEU A 99 5.82 22.61 -4.69
C LEU A 99 5.61 21.22 -4.06
N LYS A 100 4.57 20.48 -4.49
CA LYS A 100 4.25 19.14 -3.96
C LYS A 100 4.37 18.09 -5.06
N ASP A 101 5.00 17.00 -4.70
CA ASP A 101 4.96 15.77 -5.49
C ASP A 101 3.63 15.05 -5.26
N HIS A 102 2.74 15.10 -6.24
CA HIS A 102 1.41 14.52 -6.13
C HIS A 102 1.37 13.03 -6.52
N TYR A 103 2.40 12.53 -7.17
CA TYR A 103 2.54 11.10 -7.43
C TYR A 103 3.14 10.35 -6.25
N ASP A 104 3.96 11.02 -5.48
CA ASP A 104 4.44 10.66 -4.14
C ASP A 104 4.92 9.21 -4.04
N PHE A 105 5.77 8.76 -4.95
CA PHE A 105 6.39 7.44 -4.89
C PHE A 105 7.91 7.49 -4.87
N ALA A 106 8.51 6.49 -4.24
CA ALA A 106 9.94 6.23 -4.26
C ALA A 106 10.19 4.73 -4.41
N LEU A 107 11.11 4.36 -5.30
CA LEU A 107 11.57 2.99 -5.52
C LEU A 107 13.03 2.87 -5.11
N VAL A 108 13.30 1.99 -4.17
CA VAL A 108 14.66 1.68 -3.70
C VAL A 108 15.08 0.33 -4.25
N THR A 109 16.18 0.28 -5.00
CA THR A 109 16.80 -0.99 -5.40
C THR A 109 17.47 -1.62 -4.17
N LEU A 110 17.14 -2.86 -3.87
CA LEU A 110 17.73 -3.59 -2.74
C LEU A 110 19.04 -4.25 -3.18
N SER A 111 20.09 -4.10 -2.39
CA SER A 111 21.36 -4.82 -2.56
C SER A 111 21.21 -6.29 -2.13
N ASP A 112 22.16 -7.14 -2.51
CA ASP A 112 22.19 -8.54 -2.06
C ASP A 112 22.32 -8.63 -0.53
N ASP A 113 23.04 -7.70 0.10
CA ASP A 113 23.18 -7.61 1.55
C ASP A 113 21.86 -7.21 2.21
N ASP A 114 21.12 -6.26 1.63
CA ASP A 114 19.79 -5.88 2.10
C ASP A 114 18.85 -7.08 2.03
N ILE A 115 18.83 -7.79 0.88
CA ILE A 115 17.98 -8.95 0.64
C ILE A 115 18.29 -10.06 1.64
N SER A 116 19.57 -10.40 1.80
CA SER A 116 20.03 -11.41 2.77
C SER A 116 19.63 -11.04 4.20
N SER A 117 19.74 -9.76 4.54
CA SER A 117 19.42 -9.25 5.86
C SER A 117 17.93 -9.22 6.15
N LEU A 118 17.09 -9.03 5.14
CA LEU A 118 15.62 -9.05 5.28
C LEU A 118 15.09 -10.45 5.65
N GLY A 119 15.80 -11.52 5.27
CA GLY A 119 15.42 -12.91 5.55
C GLY A 119 14.45 -13.49 4.54
N ASP A 120 13.73 -14.54 4.93
CA ASP A 120 12.76 -15.25 4.07
C ASP A 120 11.41 -14.53 4.04
N ILE A 121 11.38 -13.37 3.35
CA ILE A 121 10.18 -12.57 3.16
C ILE A 121 9.70 -12.61 1.73
N LYS A 122 8.40 -12.41 1.53
CA LYS A 122 7.79 -12.45 0.20
C LYS A 122 8.01 -11.14 -0.55
N TYR A 123 8.07 -11.26 -1.87
CA TYR A 123 8.08 -10.16 -2.83
C TYR A 123 6.90 -10.33 -3.79
N ILE A 124 6.24 -9.25 -4.16
CA ILE A 124 5.21 -9.26 -5.20
C ILE A 124 5.91 -9.33 -6.55
N SER A 125 5.66 -10.41 -7.29
CA SER A 125 6.18 -10.60 -8.65
C SER A 125 5.35 -9.89 -9.69
N GLU A 126 5.89 -9.76 -10.89
CA GLU A 126 5.23 -9.18 -12.07
C GLU A 126 3.86 -9.79 -12.34
N ALA A 127 3.72 -11.12 -12.17
CA ALA A 127 2.46 -11.82 -12.38
C ALA A 127 1.34 -11.37 -11.43
N SER A 128 1.69 -10.76 -10.30
CA SER A 128 0.76 -10.24 -9.31
C SER A 128 0.60 -8.70 -9.38
N ILE A 129 1.01 -8.08 -10.48
CA ILE A 129 0.85 -6.66 -10.75
C ILE A 129 -0.15 -6.44 -11.88
N SER A 130 -0.99 -5.42 -11.78
CA SER A 130 -1.89 -5.00 -12.84
C SER A 130 -1.48 -3.65 -13.39
N LYS A 131 -0.97 -3.63 -14.62
CA LYS A 131 -0.50 -2.41 -15.31
C LYS A 131 -1.62 -1.51 -15.80
N GLY A 132 -2.67 -2.10 -16.32
CA GLY A 132 -3.76 -1.41 -17.00
C GLY A 132 -4.95 -1.10 -16.12
N GLN A 133 -4.77 -1.02 -14.79
CA GLN A 133 -5.89 -0.79 -13.90
C GLN A 133 -6.50 0.58 -14.10
N THR A 134 -7.77 0.59 -14.50
CA THR A 134 -8.59 1.79 -14.53
C THR A 134 -9.57 1.71 -13.36
N GLN A 135 -9.65 2.76 -12.54
CA GLN A 135 -10.71 2.84 -11.54
C GLN A 135 -12.05 2.79 -12.27
N SER A 136 -12.92 1.91 -11.85
CA SER A 136 -14.27 1.81 -12.39
C SER A 136 -15.27 1.44 -11.31
N ASP A 137 -16.52 1.80 -11.54
CA ASP A 137 -17.62 1.44 -10.66
C ASP A 137 -17.74 -0.07 -10.49
N GLY A 138 -18.08 -0.49 -9.28
CA GLY A 138 -18.28 -1.90 -8.94
C GLY A 138 -17.01 -2.66 -8.58
N HIS A 139 -15.80 -2.07 -8.68
CA HIS A 139 -14.58 -2.66 -8.11
C HIS A 139 -14.56 -2.53 -6.59
N VAL A 140 -13.87 -3.45 -5.95
CA VAL A 140 -13.56 -3.41 -4.51
C VAL A 140 -12.05 -3.50 -4.37
N TYR A 141 -11.48 -2.68 -3.48
CA TYR A 141 -10.05 -2.64 -3.24
C TYR A 141 -9.72 -2.98 -1.79
N THR A 142 -8.63 -3.71 -1.59
CA THR A 142 -8.02 -3.91 -0.27
C THR A 142 -6.81 -2.99 -0.13
N VAL A 143 -6.74 -2.28 0.99
CA VAL A 143 -5.56 -1.51 1.39
C VAL A 143 -4.86 -2.23 2.53
N ILE A 144 -3.53 -2.37 2.42
CA ILE A 144 -2.68 -3.03 3.41
C ILE A 144 -1.53 -2.11 3.77
N GLY A 145 -1.28 -1.90 5.06
CA GLY A 145 -0.16 -1.09 5.54
C GLY A 145 0.00 -1.14 7.06
N TYR A 146 0.85 -0.26 7.58
CA TYR A 146 1.21 -0.20 8.99
C TYR A 146 0.88 1.18 9.58
N PRO A 147 -0.24 1.34 10.29
CA PRO A 147 -0.60 2.64 10.87
C PRO A 147 0.22 2.93 12.13
N ASN A 148 0.65 4.19 12.30
CA ASN A 148 1.43 4.63 13.47
C ASN A 148 0.75 4.32 14.80
N THR A 149 -0.58 4.39 14.87
CA THR A 149 -1.34 4.11 16.10
C THR A 149 -1.16 2.69 16.62
N LYS A 150 -0.70 1.76 15.78
CA LYS A 150 -0.45 0.35 16.12
C LYS A 150 1.04 -0.03 16.14
N ASN A 151 1.94 0.91 15.77
CA ASN A 151 3.36 0.62 15.51
C ASN A 151 4.32 1.55 16.26
N LYS A 152 3.86 2.23 17.32
CA LYS A 152 4.66 3.14 18.14
C LYS A 152 5.26 2.50 19.38
N ASP A 153 4.68 1.39 19.82
CA ASP A 153 5.06 0.81 21.10
C ASP A 153 6.35 0.01 20.94
N ILE A 154 7.40 0.50 21.60
CA ILE A 154 8.69 -0.17 21.69
C ILE A 154 8.68 -0.98 22.98
N ASP A 155 8.85 -2.29 22.88
CA ASP A 155 9.18 -3.09 24.05
C ASP A 155 10.60 -2.77 24.50
N LYS A 156 10.71 -1.95 25.55
CA LYS A 156 12.00 -1.48 26.07
C LYS A 156 12.84 -2.59 26.67
N GLN A 157 12.22 -3.68 27.15
CA GLN A 157 12.94 -4.81 27.73
C GLN A 157 13.55 -5.69 26.63
N LEU A 158 12.78 -5.96 25.59
CA LEU A 158 13.23 -6.77 24.46
C LEU A 158 13.98 -5.94 23.39
N ARG A 159 13.95 -4.61 23.49
CA ARG A 159 14.43 -3.68 22.44
C ARG A 159 13.84 -4.03 21.06
N ALA A 160 12.58 -4.42 21.06
CA ALA A 160 11.86 -4.88 19.90
C ALA A 160 10.62 -4.03 19.65
N VAL A 161 10.24 -3.91 18.39
CA VAL A 161 8.97 -3.33 17.96
C VAL A 161 8.13 -4.46 17.37
N THR A 162 6.96 -4.69 17.93
CA THR A 162 5.98 -5.59 17.33
C THR A 162 5.22 -4.81 16.26
N SER A 163 5.52 -5.09 15.00
CA SER A 163 4.86 -4.44 13.87
C SER A 163 3.48 -5.06 13.64
N ASN A 164 2.45 -4.23 13.78
CA ASN A 164 1.06 -4.65 13.63
C ASN A 164 0.52 -4.16 12.28
N ARG A 165 0.44 -5.07 11.32
CA ARG A 165 -0.17 -4.83 10.02
C ARG A 165 -1.66 -4.57 10.17
N TRP A 166 -2.17 -3.69 9.33
CA TRP A 166 -3.59 -3.38 9.24
C TRP A 166 -4.04 -3.42 7.79
N ASN A 167 -5.28 -3.81 7.60
CA ASN A 167 -5.90 -3.87 6.29
C ASN A 167 -7.40 -3.55 6.39
N TYR A 168 -7.97 -3.06 5.29
CA TYR A 168 -9.40 -2.91 5.09
C TYR A 168 -9.73 -3.06 3.62
N TYR A 169 -11.00 -3.27 3.29
CA TYR A 169 -11.48 -3.21 1.92
C TYR A 169 -12.65 -2.26 1.79
N SER A 170 -12.75 -1.61 0.64
CA SER A 170 -13.77 -0.63 0.33
C SER A 170 -13.95 -0.47 -1.17
N VAL A 171 -14.95 0.32 -1.54
CA VAL A 171 -15.28 0.63 -2.93
C VAL A 171 -14.59 1.92 -3.38
N PRO A 172 -14.40 2.14 -4.69
CA PRO A 172 -13.94 3.43 -5.20
C PRO A 172 -14.93 4.54 -4.86
N ARG A 173 -14.40 5.76 -4.77
CA ARG A 173 -15.19 6.99 -4.64
C ARG A 173 -14.82 7.98 -5.72
N ASP A 174 -15.73 8.90 -6.00
CA ASP A 174 -15.42 10.04 -6.85
C ASP A 174 -14.33 10.90 -6.20
N GLY A 175 -13.18 10.94 -6.85
CA GLY A 175 -12.01 11.69 -6.41
C GLY A 175 -11.89 13.09 -7.04
N THR A 176 -12.86 13.55 -7.83
CA THR A 176 -12.78 14.79 -8.60
C THR A 176 -12.42 16.01 -7.75
N ASP A 177 -13.05 16.17 -6.60
CA ASP A 177 -12.76 17.29 -5.69
C ASP A 177 -11.36 17.20 -5.07
N VAL A 178 -10.91 15.97 -4.76
CA VAL A 178 -9.57 15.71 -4.21
C VAL A 178 -8.53 15.95 -5.27
N SER A 179 -8.70 15.39 -6.48
CA SER A 179 -7.79 15.58 -7.62
C SER A 179 -7.58 17.05 -7.93
N ARG A 180 -8.66 17.84 -7.95
CA ARG A 180 -8.58 19.28 -8.19
C ARG A 180 -7.84 20.01 -7.07
N LYS A 181 -8.05 19.60 -5.80
CA LYS A 181 -7.39 20.22 -4.63
C LYS A 181 -5.90 19.95 -4.57
N ILE A 182 -5.47 18.75 -4.97
CA ILE A 182 -4.06 18.34 -4.98
C ILE A 182 -3.42 18.45 -6.36
N GLU A 183 -4.15 18.99 -7.34
CA GLU A 183 -3.67 19.28 -8.70
C GLU A 183 -3.13 18.04 -9.44
N VAL A 184 -3.76 16.86 -9.24
CA VAL A 184 -3.37 15.62 -9.91
C VAL A 184 -4.33 15.25 -11.04
N ASP A 185 -3.82 14.55 -12.03
CA ASP A 185 -4.66 13.86 -13.00
C ASP A 185 -5.31 12.64 -12.35
N GLY A 186 -6.64 12.63 -12.29
CA GLY A 186 -7.41 11.48 -11.80
C GLY A 186 -7.15 10.19 -12.61
N GLY A 187 -6.59 10.30 -13.82
CA GLY A 187 -6.17 9.18 -14.64
C GLY A 187 -5.09 8.32 -14.01
N GLU A 188 -4.19 8.90 -13.22
CA GLU A 188 -3.02 8.23 -12.62
C GLU A 188 -3.25 7.77 -11.18
N HIS A 189 -4.44 8.03 -10.63
CA HIS A 189 -4.76 7.69 -9.23
C HIS A 189 -5.98 6.78 -9.10
N ILE A 190 -6.06 6.10 -7.96
CA ILE A 190 -7.22 5.38 -7.48
C ILE A 190 -7.68 6.02 -6.18
N PHE A 191 -8.98 6.32 -6.09
CA PHE A 191 -9.60 6.90 -4.93
C PHE A 191 -10.47 5.86 -4.24
N VAL A 192 -10.14 5.50 -3.00
CA VAL A 192 -10.84 4.45 -2.23
C VAL A 192 -11.55 5.09 -1.04
N GLY A 193 -12.79 4.70 -0.81
CA GLY A 193 -13.58 5.20 0.30
C GLY A 193 -12.98 4.78 1.65
N TYR A 194 -12.97 5.71 2.62
CA TYR A 194 -12.58 5.44 3.99
C TYR A 194 -13.43 6.23 4.98
N ASP A 195 -14.47 5.58 5.47
CA ASP A 195 -15.44 6.21 6.36
C ASP A 195 -14.93 6.34 7.80
N LYS A 196 -15.47 7.30 8.56
CA LYS A 196 -15.15 7.49 9.98
C LYS A 196 -15.56 6.29 10.84
N ARG A 197 -16.50 5.47 10.35
CA ARG A 197 -16.94 4.23 10.97
C ARG A 197 -16.84 3.10 9.97
N SER A 198 -16.37 1.96 10.41
CA SER A 198 -16.22 0.73 9.63
C SER A 198 -16.82 -0.45 10.40
N LEU A 199 -16.90 -1.60 9.75
CA LEU A 199 -17.23 -2.85 10.42
C LEU A 199 -15.95 -3.60 10.78
N ASP A 200 -15.91 -4.16 11.98
CA ASP A 200 -14.86 -5.09 12.38
C ASP A 200 -15.08 -6.48 11.75
N VAL A 201 -14.19 -7.43 12.04
CA VAL A 201 -14.29 -8.82 11.51
C VAL A 201 -15.55 -9.55 11.96
N ASN A 202 -16.19 -9.11 13.05
CA ASN A 202 -17.42 -9.66 13.61
C ASN A 202 -18.67 -8.93 13.10
N GLY A 203 -18.51 -7.89 12.27
CA GLY A 203 -19.61 -7.08 11.76
C GLY A 203 -20.06 -5.96 12.72
N ASN A 204 -19.35 -5.70 13.80
CA ASN A 204 -19.66 -4.61 14.72
C ASN A 204 -19.18 -3.28 14.15
N GLN A 205 -19.96 -2.21 14.33
CA GLN A 205 -19.55 -0.87 13.95
C GLN A 205 -18.50 -0.34 14.91
N VAL A 206 -17.34 0.02 14.36
CA VAL A 206 -16.20 0.56 15.11
C VAL A 206 -15.72 1.88 14.50
N ASN A 207 -15.05 2.71 15.28
CA ASN A 207 -14.38 3.88 14.74
C ASN A 207 -13.18 3.46 13.90
N SER A 208 -13.10 4.00 12.69
CA SER A 208 -11.96 3.77 11.82
C SER A 208 -10.68 4.37 12.41
N ILE A 209 -9.56 3.70 12.22
CA ILE A 209 -8.25 4.16 12.73
C ILE A 209 -7.70 5.33 11.93
N LYS A 210 -6.74 6.07 12.50
CA LYS A 210 -5.99 7.08 11.76
C LYS A 210 -4.98 6.40 10.83
N LEU A 211 -4.96 6.81 9.55
CA LEU A 211 -4.13 6.18 8.51
C LEU A 211 -2.69 6.74 8.43
N LYS A 212 -2.28 7.65 9.33
CA LYS A 212 -0.88 8.08 9.40
C LYS A 212 0.02 6.85 9.55
N GLY A 213 1.04 6.72 8.69
CA GLY A 213 1.96 5.59 8.62
C GLY A 213 1.55 4.49 7.63
N VAL A 214 0.34 4.55 7.05
CA VAL A 214 -0.06 3.62 5.97
C VAL A 214 0.55 4.01 4.63
N SER A 215 1.01 5.25 4.46
CA SER A 215 1.67 5.73 3.24
C SER A 215 2.81 4.78 2.80
N GLY A 216 2.84 4.44 1.53
CA GLY A 216 3.68 3.38 0.98
C GLY A 216 3.06 1.98 1.06
N GLY A 217 1.83 1.84 1.56
CA GLY A 217 1.10 0.57 1.61
C GLY A 217 0.55 0.14 0.25
N ALA A 218 0.14 -1.13 0.16
CA ALA A 218 -0.39 -1.74 -1.04
C ALA A 218 -1.89 -1.47 -1.20
N VAL A 219 -2.32 -1.21 -2.44
CA VAL A 219 -3.72 -1.28 -2.85
C VAL A 219 -3.88 -2.45 -3.83
N ILE A 220 -4.76 -3.38 -3.48
CA ILE A 220 -4.96 -4.64 -4.19
C ILE A 220 -6.39 -4.69 -4.72
N ASP A 221 -6.56 -5.02 -5.99
CA ASP A 221 -7.87 -5.16 -6.61
C ASP A 221 -8.50 -6.51 -6.23
N LEU A 222 -9.72 -6.47 -5.71
CA LEU A 222 -10.55 -7.65 -5.43
C LEU A 222 -11.50 -7.98 -6.59
N GLY A 223 -11.46 -7.21 -7.66
CA GLY A 223 -12.27 -7.37 -8.85
C GLY A 223 -13.59 -6.59 -8.81
N ARG A 224 -14.30 -6.65 -9.92
CA ARG A 224 -15.57 -5.94 -10.13
C ARG A 224 -16.73 -6.73 -9.52
N LEU A 225 -17.07 -6.45 -8.28
CA LEU A 225 -18.12 -7.14 -7.53
C LEU A 225 -19.51 -6.51 -7.69
N GLY A 226 -19.61 -5.39 -8.41
CA GLY A 226 -20.90 -4.81 -8.81
C GLY A 226 -21.59 -5.55 -9.96
N ALA A 227 -20.94 -6.55 -10.58
CA ALA A 227 -21.46 -7.31 -11.69
C ALA A 227 -21.84 -8.73 -11.23
N PRO A 228 -23.12 -9.17 -11.37
CA PRO A 228 -23.60 -10.45 -10.83
C PRO A 228 -22.79 -11.67 -11.30
N GLU A 229 -22.27 -11.64 -12.53
CA GLU A 229 -21.44 -12.70 -13.10
C GLU A 229 -20.15 -12.95 -12.33
N ASN A 230 -19.67 -11.97 -11.56
CA ASN A 230 -18.45 -12.06 -10.75
C ASN A 230 -18.70 -12.51 -9.30
N LEU A 231 -19.97 -12.75 -8.95
CA LEU A 231 -20.37 -13.12 -7.59
C LEU A 231 -20.39 -14.64 -7.35
N SER A 232 -19.99 -15.44 -8.34
CA SER A 232 -19.86 -16.88 -8.13
C SER A 232 -18.75 -17.16 -7.11
N PRO A 233 -19.03 -17.96 -6.06
CA PRO A 233 -18.01 -18.37 -5.09
C PRO A 233 -16.84 -19.13 -5.73
N ASP A 234 -17.09 -19.82 -6.84
CA ASP A 234 -16.10 -20.63 -7.57
C ASP A 234 -15.35 -19.82 -8.64
N ALA A 235 -15.66 -18.52 -8.81
CA ALA A 235 -14.96 -17.68 -9.77
C ALA A 235 -13.48 -17.56 -9.39
N ALA A 236 -12.59 -17.96 -10.32
CA ALA A 236 -11.15 -17.86 -10.12
C ALA A 236 -10.77 -16.40 -9.78
N PHE A 237 -10.00 -16.24 -8.72
CA PHE A 237 -9.53 -14.94 -8.25
C PHE A 237 -8.02 -14.98 -8.02
N THR A 238 -7.32 -14.03 -8.63
CA THR A 238 -5.89 -13.79 -8.41
C THR A 238 -5.72 -12.35 -7.94
N PRO A 239 -5.26 -12.12 -6.69
CA PRO A 239 -5.05 -10.77 -6.19
C PRO A 239 -3.92 -10.09 -6.95
N ARG A 240 -4.12 -8.80 -7.31
CA ARG A 240 -3.13 -8.01 -8.04
C ARG A 240 -2.91 -6.67 -7.36
N LEU A 241 -1.62 -6.31 -7.19
CA LEU A 241 -1.23 -4.97 -6.81
C LEU A 241 -1.60 -4.00 -7.93
N VAL A 242 -2.38 -2.97 -7.62
CA VAL A 242 -2.89 -2.00 -8.61
C VAL A 242 -2.42 -0.57 -8.31
N ALA A 243 -2.11 -0.27 -7.06
CA ALA A 243 -1.64 1.07 -6.69
C ALA A 243 -0.86 1.05 -5.37
N LEU A 244 -0.14 2.14 -5.14
CA LEU A 244 0.56 2.49 -3.91
C LEU A 244 -0.27 3.51 -3.13
N PHE A 245 -0.63 3.23 -1.89
CA PHE A 245 -1.30 4.19 -1.00
C PHE A 245 -0.37 5.37 -0.69
N ILE A 246 -0.83 6.60 -0.92
CA ILE A 246 -0.02 7.80 -0.69
C ILE A 246 -0.59 8.69 0.40
N GLU A 247 -1.87 9.03 0.40
CA GLU A 247 -2.44 9.95 1.37
C GLU A 247 -3.92 9.69 1.70
N HIS A 248 -4.40 10.34 2.76
CA HIS A 248 -5.78 10.26 3.24
C HIS A 248 -6.37 11.65 3.46
N HIS A 249 -7.55 11.88 2.90
CA HIS A 249 -8.37 13.07 3.05
C HIS A 249 -9.58 12.79 3.96
N PRO A 250 -9.46 12.97 5.28
CA PRO A 250 -10.50 12.57 6.23
C PRO A 250 -11.78 13.42 6.13
N ASP A 251 -11.68 14.67 5.67
CA ASP A 251 -12.82 15.56 5.39
C ASP A 251 -13.69 15.05 4.24
N LYS A 252 -13.09 14.39 3.26
CA LYS A 252 -13.75 13.77 2.10
C LYS A 252 -14.00 12.27 2.26
N GLN A 253 -13.46 11.67 3.31
CA GLN A 253 -13.53 10.22 3.55
C GLN A 253 -12.96 9.40 2.36
N ILE A 254 -11.86 9.87 1.80
CA ILE A 254 -11.18 9.31 0.64
C ILE A 254 -9.71 9.07 0.95
N THR A 255 -9.19 7.95 0.49
CA THR A 255 -7.76 7.69 0.37
C THR A 255 -7.34 7.78 -1.08
N VAL A 256 -6.12 8.25 -1.30
CA VAL A 256 -5.51 8.40 -2.63
C VAL A 256 -4.37 7.41 -2.78
N ALA A 257 -4.31 6.78 -3.93
CA ALA A 257 -3.24 5.85 -4.27
C ALA A 257 -2.77 6.06 -5.71
N THR A 258 -1.46 6.08 -5.92
CA THR A 258 -0.84 6.20 -7.25
C THR A 258 -0.82 4.85 -7.94
N LYS A 259 -1.32 4.76 -9.17
CA LYS A 259 -1.39 3.51 -9.93
C LYS A 259 -0.01 2.92 -10.16
N ILE A 260 0.10 1.62 -9.96
CA ILE A 260 1.38 0.89 -10.13
C ILE A 260 1.85 0.92 -11.59
N GLY A 261 0.93 0.88 -12.56
CA GLY A 261 1.28 0.99 -13.98
C GLY A 261 1.98 2.30 -14.31
N PHE A 262 1.45 3.42 -13.80
CA PHE A 262 2.08 4.74 -13.95
C PHE A 262 3.47 4.79 -13.29
N ILE A 263 3.61 4.25 -12.08
CA ILE A 263 4.90 4.20 -11.36
C ILE A 263 5.95 3.46 -12.22
N ILE A 264 5.61 2.29 -12.72
CA ILE A 264 6.50 1.44 -13.51
C ILE A 264 6.89 2.09 -14.83
N GLU A 265 5.93 2.71 -15.51
CA GLU A 265 6.18 3.45 -16.75
C GLU A 265 7.09 4.66 -16.52
N SER A 266 6.81 5.45 -15.48
CA SER A 266 7.62 6.61 -15.08
C SER A 266 9.08 6.28 -14.76
N LEU A 267 9.34 5.04 -14.34
CA LEU A 267 10.68 4.54 -13.99
C LEU A 267 11.39 3.86 -15.17
N GLY A 268 10.76 3.80 -16.34
CA GLY A 268 11.31 3.10 -17.51
C GLY A 268 11.40 1.58 -17.34
N LEU A 269 10.59 1.01 -16.44
CA LEU A 269 10.56 -0.42 -16.15
C LEU A 269 9.44 -1.15 -16.93
N ALA A 270 8.80 -0.48 -17.88
CA ALA A 270 7.66 -1.02 -18.63
C ALA A 270 8.01 -2.28 -19.43
N ASP A 271 9.24 -2.36 -19.94
CA ASP A 271 9.71 -3.51 -20.74
C ASP A 271 10.00 -4.76 -19.89
N ILE A 272 10.04 -4.62 -18.56
CA ILE A 272 10.28 -5.71 -17.63
C ILE A 272 8.99 -6.48 -17.30
N LEU A 273 7.88 -5.87 -17.52
CA LEU A 273 6.54 -6.38 -17.24
C LEU A 273 5.87 -6.81 -18.55
#